data_627c4aa2a3c278a8e9c4681496f288fe
#
_entry.id   627c4aa2a3c278a8e9c4681496f288fe
#
_cell.length_a   1.000
_cell.length_b   1.000
_cell.length_c   1.000
_cell.angle_alpha   90.00
_cell.angle_beta   90.00
_cell.angle_gamma   90.00
#
_symmetry.space_group_name_H-M   'P 1'
#
loop_
_entity.id
_entity.type
_entity.pdbx_description
1 polymer ?
#
loop_
_entity_poly.entity_id
_entity_poly.type
_entity_poly.pdbx_seq_one_letter_code
_entity_poly.pdbx_strand_id
1 'polypeptide(L)'
;MLALAAVVLLMSSCASKKDLLNCQTENRQLMGNYQEAKEQLAASTARVQSLEEQLAQAKRDYARLQKSLDKSLSNASQNNVSIDKLVDQINESNQYIRHLVEVKSKSDSLNMMLTNNLTRSLSKEEMKEVDIQVLKGVVYISLADNMLYKSGSYEINSRARETLSKIAKIIVDYSDYDVLVEGNTDDVPITRENIRNNWDLSCLRASSVVQYLQNNFGVDPKRLTAGGRGEYNPITGNDTEVGRQRNRRTQIIITPKLDQFMELIDEAPADSEK
;
A
#
# COMPACT_ATOMS: atom_id res chain seq x y z
N MET A 1 24.64 54.92 -11.17
CA MET A 1 25.05 53.55 -10.78
C MET A 1 23.96 52.78 -10.04
N LEU A 2 23.15 53.38 -9.20
CA LEU A 2 22.05 52.69 -8.48
C LEU A 2 20.89 52.18 -9.37
N ALA A 3 20.60 52.87 -10.49
CA ALA A 3 19.52 52.48 -11.41
C ALA A 3 19.87 51.23 -12.24
N LEU A 4 21.16 51.02 -12.55
CA LEU A 4 21.60 49.83 -13.30
C LEU A 4 21.58 48.55 -12.45
N ALA A 5 21.83 48.69 -11.16
CA ALA A 5 21.78 47.56 -10.22
C ALA A 5 20.33 47.06 -10.00
N ALA A 6 19.35 47.96 -10.00
CA ALA A 6 17.93 47.61 -9.89
C ALA A 6 17.38 46.87 -11.12
N VAL A 7 17.87 47.19 -12.34
CA VAL A 7 17.47 46.51 -13.57
C VAL A 7 18.07 45.08 -13.65
N VAL A 8 19.30 44.90 -13.18
CA VAL A 8 19.93 43.57 -13.15
C VAL A 8 19.26 42.63 -12.11
N LEU A 9 18.80 43.15 -10.99
CA LEU A 9 18.03 42.40 -10.00
C LEU A 9 16.63 41.97 -10.49
N LEU A 10 16.04 42.74 -11.42
CA LEU A 10 14.74 42.40 -12.01
C LEU A 10 14.85 41.36 -13.14
N MET A 11 16.03 41.17 -13.73
CA MET A 11 16.27 40.21 -14.82
C MET A 11 16.67 38.82 -14.29
N SER A 12 17.02 38.67 -13.03
CA SER A 12 17.36 37.36 -12.45
C SER A 12 16.14 36.56 -11.99
N SER A 13 14.92 37.08 -12.17
CA SER A 13 13.67 36.42 -11.79
C SER A 13 12.91 35.78 -12.96
N CYS A 14 13.59 35.45 -14.03
CA CYS A 14 12.95 34.75 -15.14
C CYS A 14 13.25 33.28 -15.17
N ALA A 15 12.79 32.53 -14.18
CA ALA A 15 12.23 31.24 -14.54
C ALA A 15 11.12 31.52 -15.57
N SER A 16 11.24 30.99 -16.78
CA SER A 16 10.29 31.31 -17.85
C SER A 16 8.88 31.11 -17.32
N LYS A 17 8.01 32.10 -17.49
CA LYS A 17 6.58 31.97 -17.10
C LYS A 17 5.95 30.71 -17.68
N LYS A 18 6.51 30.21 -18.77
CA LYS A 18 6.17 28.95 -19.42
C LYS A 18 6.59 27.73 -18.60
N ASP A 19 7.79 27.73 -18.00
CA ASP A 19 8.29 26.63 -17.19
C ASP A 19 7.54 26.59 -15.85
N LEU A 20 7.19 27.75 -15.30
CA LEU A 20 6.33 27.84 -14.13
C LEU A 20 4.92 27.29 -14.42
N LEU A 21 4.34 27.65 -15.58
CA LEU A 21 3.02 27.15 -15.99
C LEU A 21 3.06 25.63 -16.25
N ASN A 22 4.10 25.12 -16.90
CA ASN A 22 4.28 23.69 -17.11
C ASN A 22 4.40 22.94 -15.78
N CYS A 23 5.26 23.41 -14.90
CA CYS A 23 5.42 22.82 -13.56
C CYS A 23 4.11 22.88 -12.75
N GLN A 24 3.34 23.98 -12.85
CA GLN A 24 2.02 24.07 -12.21
C GLN A 24 1.01 23.11 -12.84
N THR A 25 1.09 22.87 -14.15
CA THR A 25 0.19 21.96 -14.87
C THR A 25 0.51 20.50 -14.50
N GLU A 26 1.80 20.15 -14.52
CA GLU A 26 2.28 18.82 -14.11
C GLU A 26 1.93 18.54 -12.64
N ASN A 27 2.07 19.54 -11.78
CA ASN A 27 1.71 19.40 -10.38
C ASN A 27 0.19 19.21 -10.18
N ARG A 28 -0.65 19.94 -10.95
CA ARG A 28 -2.10 19.73 -10.94
C ARG A 28 -2.45 18.32 -11.43
N GLN A 29 -1.78 17.85 -12.46
CA GLN A 29 -2.00 16.50 -13.01
C GLN A 29 -1.56 15.41 -12.03
N LEU A 30 -0.39 15.58 -11.37
CA LEU A 30 0.06 14.72 -10.30
C LEU A 30 -0.90 14.73 -9.11
N MET A 31 -1.38 15.90 -8.71
CA MET A 31 -2.38 16.03 -7.64
C MET A 31 -3.69 15.35 -8.01
N GLY A 32 -4.12 15.45 -9.28
CA GLY A 32 -5.29 14.72 -9.79
C GLY A 32 -5.12 13.21 -9.68
N ASN A 33 -4.02 12.70 -10.20
CA ASN A 33 -3.69 11.27 -10.16
C ASN A 33 -3.53 10.76 -8.71
N TYR A 34 -2.93 11.56 -7.84
CA TYR A 34 -2.83 11.23 -6.42
C TYR A 34 -4.20 11.17 -5.75
N GLN A 35 -5.07 12.14 -6.04
CA GLN A 35 -6.43 12.15 -5.50
C GLN A 35 -7.22 10.93 -5.99
N GLU A 36 -7.11 10.59 -7.27
CA GLU A 36 -7.74 9.42 -7.86
C GLU A 36 -7.22 8.12 -7.22
N ALA A 37 -5.89 7.97 -7.08
CA ALA A 37 -5.30 6.81 -6.41
C ALA A 37 -5.73 6.71 -4.94
N LYS A 38 -5.85 7.85 -4.24
CA LYS A 38 -6.37 7.91 -2.87
C LYS A 38 -7.83 7.49 -2.79
N GLU A 39 -8.65 7.91 -3.75
CA GLU A 39 -10.06 7.53 -3.83
C GLU A 39 -10.20 6.03 -4.13
N GLN A 40 -9.39 5.50 -5.06
CA GLN A 40 -9.33 4.07 -5.36
C GLN A 40 -8.86 3.26 -4.14
N LEU A 41 -7.85 3.74 -3.43
CA LEU A 41 -7.39 3.10 -2.19
C LEU A 41 -8.47 3.13 -1.11
N ALA A 42 -9.15 4.27 -0.94
CA ALA A 42 -10.27 4.40 0.01
C ALA A 42 -11.43 3.47 -0.38
N ALA A 43 -11.76 3.39 -1.67
CA ALA A 43 -12.78 2.48 -2.19
C ALA A 43 -12.39 1.01 -1.97
N SER A 44 -11.12 0.66 -2.23
CA SER A 44 -10.59 -0.68 -1.98
C SER A 44 -10.61 -1.03 -0.50
N THR A 45 -10.20 -0.10 0.37
CA THR A 45 -10.23 -0.30 1.83
C THR A 45 -11.67 -0.47 2.34
N ALA A 46 -12.61 0.35 1.84
CA ALA A 46 -14.02 0.21 2.17
C ALA A 46 -14.58 -1.13 1.69
N ARG A 47 -14.12 -1.61 0.53
CA ARG A 47 -14.51 -2.91 -0.02
C ARG A 47 -13.98 -4.07 0.81
N VAL A 48 -12.71 -4.01 1.24
CA VAL A 48 -12.12 -4.99 2.17
C VAL A 48 -12.88 -5.00 3.49
N GLN A 49 -13.17 -3.84 4.05
CA GLN A 49 -13.96 -3.74 5.27
C GLN A 49 -15.37 -4.32 5.10
N SER A 50 -16.03 -4.04 3.98
CA SER A 50 -17.33 -4.62 3.64
C SER A 50 -17.29 -6.14 3.54
N LEU A 51 -16.23 -6.70 2.92
CA LEU A 51 -16.03 -8.14 2.82
C LEU A 51 -15.74 -8.79 4.19
N GLU A 52 -14.95 -8.13 5.05
CA GLU A 52 -14.72 -8.58 6.42
C GLU A 52 -16.04 -8.60 7.23
N GLU A 53 -16.87 -7.58 7.07
CA GLU A 53 -18.21 -7.51 7.69
C GLU A 53 -19.14 -8.62 7.17
N GLN A 54 -19.14 -8.86 5.84
CA GLN A 54 -19.87 -9.97 5.23
C GLN A 54 -19.40 -11.32 5.74
N LEU A 55 -18.09 -11.52 5.85
CA LEU A 55 -17.50 -12.74 6.41
C LEU A 55 -17.89 -12.94 7.88
N ALA A 56 -17.84 -11.86 8.67
CA ALA A 56 -18.26 -11.89 10.07
C ALA A 56 -19.76 -12.16 10.18
N GLN A 57 -20.56 -11.61 9.29
CA GLN A 57 -22.00 -11.88 9.21
C GLN A 57 -22.28 -13.33 8.84
N ALA A 58 -21.62 -13.85 7.79
CA ALA A 58 -21.76 -15.23 7.37
C ALA A 58 -21.40 -16.22 8.50
N LYS A 59 -20.34 -15.91 9.26
CA LYS A 59 -19.98 -16.71 10.45
C LYS A 59 -21.05 -16.69 11.54
N ARG A 60 -21.66 -15.51 11.79
CA ARG A 60 -22.77 -15.41 12.76
C ARG A 60 -24.01 -16.17 12.29
N ASP A 61 -24.31 -16.07 11.01
CA ASP A 61 -25.48 -16.75 10.42
C ASP A 61 -25.26 -18.27 10.42
N TYR A 62 -24.03 -18.73 10.14
CA TYR A 62 -23.66 -20.14 10.31
C TYR A 62 -23.86 -20.64 11.74
N ALA A 63 -23.35 -19.90 12.74
CA ALA A 63 -23.53 -20.27 14.14
C ALA A 63 -25.01 -20.29 14.57
N ARG A 64 -25.82 -19.35 14.04
CA ARG A 64 -27.27 -19.35 14.26
C ARG A 64 -27.94 -20.55 13.60
N LEU A 65 -27.55 -20.87 12.37
CA LEU A 65 -28.07 -22.03 11.64
C LEU A 65 -27.75 -23.33 12.36
N GLN A 66 -26.49 -23.47 12.84
CA GLN A 66 -26.06 -24.62 13.61
C GLN A 66 -26.85 -24.78 14.91
N LYS A 67 -27.06 -23.66 15.66
CA LYS A 67 -27.89 -23.66 16.86
C LYS A 67 -29.37 -23.94 16.58
N SER A 68 -29.87 -23.46 15.42
CA SER A 68 -31.23 -23.75 14.96
C SER A 68 -31.40 -25.22 14.56
N LEU A 69 -30.35 -25.79 13.93
CA LEU A 69 -30.30 -27.21 13.58
C LEU A 69 -30.29 -28.09 14.84
N ASP A 70 -29.44 -27.78 15.84
CA ASP A 70 -29.40 -28.49 17.11
C ASP A 70 -30.76 -28.46 17.81
N LYS A 71 -31.42 -27.31 17.78
CA LYS A 71 -32.78 -27.14 18.30
C LYS A 71 -33.83 -27.90 17.47
N SER A 72 -33.67 -27.91 16.15
CA SER A 72 -34.57 -28.63 15.24
C SER A 72 -34.38 -30.13 15.32
N LEU A 73 -33.14 -30.61 15.52
CA LEU A 73 -32.82 -32.03 15.78
C LEU A 73 -33.48 -32.51 17.08
N SER A 74 -33.47 -31.69 18.12
CA SER A 74 -34.19 -32.00 19.37
C SER A 74 -35.72 -32.00 19.20
N ASN A 75 -36.23 -31.25 18.25
CA ASN A 75 -37.68 -31.20 17.91
C ASN A 75 -38.09 -32.08 16.72
N ALA A 76 -37.08 -32.59 15.96
CA ALA A 76 -37.31 -33.23 14.64
C ALA A 76 -37.67 -34.73 14.70
N SER A 77 -38.08 -35.23 15.84
CA SER A 77 -38.84 -36.48 15.82
C SER A 77 -40.22 -36.34 15.09
N GLN A 78 -40.55 -35.15 14.59
CA GLN A 78 -41.85 -34.90 14.00
C GLN A 78 -41.93 -34.34 12.54
N ASN A 79 -40.81 -33.95 11.88
CA ASN A 79 -40.94 -33.48 10.49
C ASN A 79 -39.65 -33.69 9.66
N ASN A 80 -39.60 -34.77 8.89
CA ASN A 80 -38.41 -35.19 8.09
C ASN A 80 -38.09 -34.38 6.83
N VAL A 81 -38.91 -33.50 6.36
CA VAL A 81 -38.76 -32.85 5.03
C VAL A 81 -37.91 -31.58 5.05
N SER A 82 -37.79 -30.93 6.20
CA SER A 82 -37.03 -29.67 6.30
C SER A 82 -35.52 -29.85 6.64
N ILE A 83 -35.15 -31.05 7.11
CA ILE A 83 -33.79 -31.35 7.59
C ILE A 83 -32.82 -31.47 6.45
N ASP A 84 -33.18 -32.17 5.37
CA ASP A 84 -32.32 -32.39 4.22
C ASP A 84 -31.90 -31.05 3.58
N LYS A 85 -32.86 -30.14 3.43
CA LYS A 85 -32.61 -28.81 2.86
C LYS A 85 -31.70 -27.92 3.74
N LEU A 86 -31.83 -28.03 5.07
CA LEU A 86 -30.98 -27.33 6.02
C LEU A 86 -29.58 -27.91 6.08
N VAL A 87 -29.44 -29.23 5.95
CA VAL A 87 -28.17 -29.94 5.87
C VAL A 87 -27.42 -29.55 4.59
N ASP A 88 -28.14 -29.46 3.46
CA ASP A 88 -27.54 -29.00 2.20
C ASP A 88 -27.04 -27.56 2.31
N GLN A 89 -27.84 -26.65 2.87
CA GLN A 89 -27.44 -25.25 3.10
C GLN A 89 -26.24 -25.12 4.04
N ILE A 90 -26.15 -25.96 5.08
CA ILE A 90 -25.02 -26.01 5.99
C ILE A 90 -23.77 -26.53 5.28
N ASN A 91 -23.92 -27.58 4.45
CA ASN A 91 -22.80 -28.13 3.70
C ASN A 91 -22.26 -27.13 2.69
N GLU A 92 -23.13 -26.41 1.99
CA GLU A 92 -22.79 -25.35 1.07
C GLU A 92 -22.07 -24.19 1.77
N SER A 93 -22.63 -23.69 2.89
CA SER A 93 -22.00 -22.68 3.72
C SER A 93 -20.65 -23.12 4.29
N ASN A 94 -20.51 -24.38 4.66
CA ASN A 94 -19.25 -24.96 5.12
C ASN A 94 -18.20 -24.99 4.01
N GLN A 95 -18.59 -25.36 2.79
CA GLN A 95 -17.68 -25.37 1.65
C GLN A 95 -17.19 -23.95 1.36
N TYR A 96 -18.10 -22.97 1.34
CA TYR A 96 -17.75 -21.56 1.15
C TYR A 96 -16.81 -21.03 2.24
N ILE A 97 -17.12 -21.32 3.51
CA ILE A 97 -16.23 -20.90 4.62
C ILE A 97 -14.85 -21.56 4.54
N ARG A 98 -14.78 -22.85 4.17
CA ARG A 98 -13.48 -23.53 3.99
C ARG A 98 -12.68 -22.87 2.89
N HIS A 99 -13.31 -22.54 1.77
CA HIS A 99 -12.67 -21.86 0.67
C HIS A 99 -12.12 -20.48 1.07
N LEU A 100 -12.91 -19.65 1.76
CA LEU A 100 -12.46 -18.35 2.27
C LEU A 100 -11.30 -18.47 3.28
N VAL A 101 -11.34 -19.48 4.15
CA VAL A 101 -10.25 -19.75 5.11
C VAL A 101 -8.98 -20.17 4.39
N GLU A 102 -9.09 -20.98 3.34
CA GLU A 102 -7.96 -21.42 2.52
C GLU A 102 -7.31 -20.25 1.79
N VAL A 103 -8.11 -19.41 1.11
CA VAL A 103 -7.65 -18.20 0.42
C VAL A 103 -6.93 -17.26 1.39
N LYS A 104 -7.53 -17.02 2.55
CA LYS A 104 -6.90 -16.20 3.59
C LYS A 104 -5.60 -16.81 4.10
N SER A 105 -5.59 -18.09 4.39
CA SER A 105 -4.39 -18.80 4.87
C SER A 105 -3.25 -18.76 3.84
N LYS A 106 -3.57 -18.90 2.55
CA LYS A 106 -2.61 -18.78 1.45
C LYS A 106 -2.01 -17.37 1.38
N SER A 107 -2.85 -16.34 1.47
CA SER A 107 -2.40 -14.95 1.50
C SER A 107 -1.52 -14.66 2.72
N ASP A 108 -1.91 -15.10 3.92
CA ASP A 108 -1.13 -14.92 5.15
C ASP A 108 0.22 -15.64 5.06
N SER A 109 0.25 -16.86 4.49
CA SER A 109 1.48 -17.63 4.28
C SER A 109 2.43 -16.93 3.30
N LEU A 110 1.91 -16.41 2.19
CA LEU A 110 2.70 -15.66 1.20
C LEU A 110 3.29 -14.38 1.82
N ASN A 111 2.52 -13.62 2.59
CA ASN A 111 2.99 -12.44 3.29
C ASN A 111 4.07 -12.77 4.33
N MET A 112 3.92 -13.89 5.03
CA MET A 112 4.93 -14.37 5.97
C MET A 112 6.23 -14.77 5.25
N MET A 113 6.14 -15.50 4.12
CA MET A 113 7.32 -15.86 3.32
C MET A 113 8.01 -14.61 2.78
N LEU A 114 7.26 -13.66 2.23
CA LEU A 114 7.77 -12.38 1.72
C LEU A 114 8.51 -11.62 2.84
N THR A 115 7.89 -11.48 4.00
CA THR A 115 8.47 -10.79 5.16
C THR A 115 9.73 -11.50 5.66
N ASN A 116 9.71 -12.84 5.75
CA ASN A 116 10.87 -13.62 6.16
C ASN A 116 12.03 -13.49 5.16
N ASN A 117 11.73 -13.52 3.86
CA ASN A 117 12.74 -13.36 2.82
C ASN A 117 13.34 -11.95 2.86
N LEU A 118 12.52 -10.91 3.05
CA LEU A 118 12.99 -9.53 3.27
C LEU A 118 13.89 -9.44 4.50
N THR A 119 13.44 -9.91 5.64
CA THR A 119 14.19 -9.85 6.91
C THR A 119 15.51 -10.59 6.82
N ARG A 120 15.55 -11.76 6.15
CA ARG A 120 16.78 -12.54 5.98
C ARG A 120 17.76 -11.92 4.98
N SER A 121 17.28 -11.17 4.02
CA SER A 121 18.13 -10.52 3.01
C SER A 121 18.83 -9.26 3.53
N LEU A 122 18.30 -8.65 4.59
CA LEU A 122 18.83 -7.43 5.19
C LEU A 122 19.86 -7.73 6.27
N SER A 123 20.93 -6.93 6.32
CA SER A 123 21.93 -6.96 7.38
C SER A 123 21.39 -6.36 8.68
N LYS A 124 22.09 -6.61 9.79
CA LYS A 124 21.71 -6.02 11.09
C LYS A 124 21.76 -4.50 11.09
N GLU A 125 22.63 -3.90 10.31
CA GLU A 125 22.78 -2.46 10.14
C GLU A 125 21.60 -1.88 9.37
N GLU A 126 21.20 -2.56 8.28
CA GLU A 126 20.05 -2.16 7.47
C GLU A 126 18.74 -2.28 8.27
N MET A 127 18.58 -3.31 9.09
CA MET A 127 17.40 -3.51 9.96
C MET A 127 17.20 -2.42 11.03
N LYS A 128 18.18 -1.55 11.26
CA LYS A 128 18.00 -0.35 12.11
C LYS A 128 17.30 0.80 11.40
N GLU A 129 17.34 0.80 10.08
CA GLU A 129 16.83 1.88 9.22
C GLU A 129 15.65 1.41 8.33
N VAL A 130 15.36 0.09 8.38
CA VAL A 130 14.27 -0.56 7.65
C VAL A 130 13.34 -1.23 8.66
N ASP A 131 12.07 -0.84 8.63
CA ASP A 131 11.02 -1.47 9.43
C ASP A 131 10.05 -2.20 8.50
N ILE A 132 9.80 -3.48 8.80
CA ILE A 132 8.93 -4.33 7.98
C ILE A 132 7.75 -4.77 8.84
N GLN A 133 6.55 -4.42 8.40
CA GLN A 133 5.31 -4.74 9.09
C GLN A 133 4.31 -5.38 8.14
N VAL A 134 3.53 -6.33 8.63
CA VAL A 134 2.37 -6.88 7.93
C VAL A 134 1.10 -6.42 8.63
N LEU A 135 0.31 -5.63 7.94
CA LEU A 135 -0.95 -5.11 8.46
C LEU A 135 -2.07 -5.44 7.47
N LYS A 136 -3.06 -6.19 7.90
CA LYS A 136 -4.25 -6.54 7.10
C LYS A 136 -3.94 -7.17 5.74
N GLY A 137 -2.94 -8.04 5.68
CA GLY A 137 -2.55 -8.71 4.43
C GLY A 137 -1.72 -7.86 3.47
N VAL A 138 -1.24 -6.69 3.90
CA VAL A 138 -0.38 -5.78 3.15
C VAL A 138 0.97 -5.70 3.83
N VAL A 139 2.06 -5.78 3.07
CA VAL A 139 3.42 -5.66 3.59
C VAL A 139 3.90 -4.23 3.43
N TYR A 140 4.28 -3.62 4.55
CA TYR A 140 4.84 -2.27 4.62
C TYR A 140 6.33 -2.36 4.90
N ILE A 141 7.15 -1.80 4.04
CA ILE A 141 8.59 -1.66 4.21
C ILE A 141 8.89 -0.18 4.36
N SER A 142 9.14 0.26 5.58
CA SER A 142 9.44 1.66 5.90
C SER A 142 10.95 1.86 5.90
N LEU A 143 11.43 2.77 5.08
CA LEU A 143 12.83 3.10 4.88
C LEU A 143 13.09 4.51 5.43
N ALA A 144 14.07 4.65 6.32
CA ALA A 144 14.43 5.95 6.86
C ALA A 144 14.97 6.89 5.77
N ASP A 145 14.58 8.15 5.82
CA ASP A 145 14.93 9.16 4.82
C ASP A 145 16.44 9.34 4.64
N ASN A 146 17.17 9.41 5.75
CA ASN A 146 18.63 9.57 5.77
C ASN A 146 19.38 8.37 5.16
N MET A 147 18.75 7.20 5.11
CA MET A 147 19.25 6.04 4.40
C MET A 147 19.11 6.21 2.90
N LEU A 148 17.97 6.72 2.44
CA LEU A 148 17.64 6.79 1.01
C LEU A 148 18.23 8.01 0.32
N TYR A 149 18.18 9.19 0.97
CA TYR A 149 18.48 10.47 0.34
C TYR A 149 19.42 11.34 1.19
N LYS A 150 20.02 12.34 0.55
CA LYS A 150 20.62 13.47 1.26
C LYS A 150 19.52 14.44 1.72
N SER A 151 19.78 15.20 2.78
CA SER A 151 18.82 16.18 3.31
C SER A 151 18.28 17.12 2.22
N GLY A 152 16.95 17.15 2.07
CA GLY A 152 16.25 17.97 1.09
C GLY A 152 16.48 17.55 -0.37
N SER A 153 16.98 16.34 -0.62
CA SER A 153 17.13 15.77 -1.95
C SER A 153 16.13 14.63 -2.16
N TYR A 154 15.90 14.30 -3.41
CA TYR A 154 15.17 13.11 -3.87
C TYR A 154 16.07 12.13 -4.61
N GLU A 155 17.37 12.44 -4.76
CA GLU A 155 18.33 11.55 -5.40
C GLU A 155 18.74 10.41 -4.48
N ILE A 156 18.64 9.18 -5.00
CA ILE A 156 18.99 7.97 -4.26
C ILE A 156 20.50 7.92 -4.04
N ASN A 157 20.91 7.83 -2.79
CA ASN A 157 22.31 7.73 -2.42
C ASN A 157 22.89 6.32 -2.70
N SER A 158 24.23 6.20 -2.68
CA SER A 158 24.89 4.93 -2.99
C SER A 158 24.60 3.83 -1.94
N ARG A 159 24.41 4.19 -0.67
CA ARG A 159 24.09 3.28 0.42
C ARG A 159 22.71 2.64 0.25
N ALA A 160 21.73 3.45 -0.17
CA ALA A 160 20.38 2.97 -0.43
C ALA A 160 20.30 1.92 -1.55
N ARG A 161 21.21 2.00 -2.51
CA ARG A 161 21.20 1.11 -3.68
C ARG A 161 21.30 -0.36 -3.32
N GLU A 162 22.09 -0.71 -2.32
CA GLU A 162 22.25 -2.10 -1.88
C GLU A 162 20.94 -2.61 -1.25
N THR A 163 20.37 -1.86 -0.31
CA THR A 163 19.10 -2.22 0.34
C THR A 163 17.94 -2.29 -0.66
N LEU A 164 17.83 -1.29 -1.55
CA LEU A 164 16.83 -1.31 -2.62
C LEU A 164 17.02 -2.49 -3.58
N SER A 165 18.25 -2.94 -3.84
CA SER A 165 18.49 -4.11 -4.69
C SER A 165 17.95 -5.40 -4.08
N LYS A 166 18.06 -5.55 -2.77
CA LYS A 166 17.54 -6.71 -2.02
C LYS A 166 15.99 -6.71 -2.04
N ILE A 167 15.39 -5.54 -1.80
CA ILE A 167 13.94 -5.36 -1.86
C ILE A 167 13.42 -5.61 -3.29
N ALA A 168 14.10 -5.06 -4.30
CA ALA A 168 13.72 -5.21 -5.69
C ALA A 168 13.71 -6.67 -6.16
N LYS A 169 14.70 -7.49 -5.77
CA LYS A 169 14.72 -8.93 -6.09
C LYS A 169 13.45 -9.61 -5.58
N ILE A 170 13.06 -9.31 -4.36
CA ILE A 170 11.86 -9.88 -3.76
C ILE A 170 10.60 -9.38 -4.50
N ILE A 171 10.52 -8.10 -4.85
CA ILE A 171 9.41 -7.56 -5.65
C ILE A 171 9.31 -8.26 -7.01
N VAL A 172 10.44 -8.59 -7.64
CA VAL A 172 10.48 -9.31 -8.91
C VAL A 172 10.01 -10.76 -8.73
N ASP A 173 10.47 -11.43 -7.67
CA ASP A 173 10.10 -12.83 -7.38
C ASP A 173 8.60 -12.99 -7.05
N TYR A 174 7.97 -11.93 -6.53
CA TYR A 174 6.53 -11.89 -6.20
C TYR A 174 5.75 -11.04 -7.22
N SER A 175 5.56 -11.57 -8.43
CA SER A 175 4.92 -10.87 -9.56
C SER A 175 3.45 -10.55 -9.36
N ASP A 176 2.78 -11.26 -8.46
CA ASP A 176 1.33 -11.18 -8.21
C ASP A 176 0.94 -10.08 -7.21
N TYR A 177 1.88 -9.19 -6.92
CA TYR A 177 1.67 -8.05 -6.03
C TYR A 177 1.89 -6.73 -6.75
N ASP A 178 1.07 -5.75 -6.42
CA ASP A 178 1.28 -4.35 -6.77
C ASP A 178 2.15 -3.65 -5.73
N VAL A 179 2.86 -2.63 -6.15
CA VAL A 179 3.81 -1.90 -5.32
C VAL A 179 3.50 -0.41 -5.36
N LEU A 180 3.06 0.13 -4.23
CA LEU A 180 2.93 1.55 -4.02
C LEU A 180 4.16 2.05 -3.25
N VAL A 181 4.90 2.98 -3.81
CA VAL A 181 5.95 3.72 -3.10
C VAL A 181 5.38 5.04 -2.61
N GLU A 182 5.42 5.24 -1.31
CA GLU A 182 4.84 6.42 -0.65
C GLU A 182 5.93 7.21 0.09
N GLY A 183 6.10 8.48 -0.29
CA GLY A 183 6.99 9.42 0.40
C GLY A 183 6.26 10.17 1.51
N ASN A 184 6.91 10.33 2.65
CA ASN A 184 6.43 11.09 3.80
C ASN A 184 7.52 12.04 4.29
N THR A 185 7.14 13.22 4.76
CA THR A 185 8.03 14.22 5.36
C THR A 185 7.67 14.45 6.83
N ASP A 186 8.48 15.22 7.52
CA ASP A 186 8.08 15.92 8.75
C ASP A 186 7.30 17.21 8.41
N ASP A 187 6.96 17.99 9.42
CA ASP A 187 6.25 19.27 9.32
C ASP A 187 7.14 20.47 9.03
N VAL A 188 8.46 20.28 8.90
CA VAL A 188 9.38 21.37 8.58
C VAL A 188 9.19 21.79 7.13
N PRO A 189 8.81 23.05 6.87
CA PRO A 189 8.62 23.53 5.52
C PRO A 189 9.92 23.45 4.69
N ILE A 190 9.80 22.99 3.45
CA ILE A 190 10.91 22.98 2.51
C ILE A 190 10.56 23.82 1.29
N THR A 191 11.54 24.63 0.85
CA THR A 191 11.50 25.30 -0.44
C THR A 191 12.90 25.31 -1.03
N ARG A 192 13.06 24.71 -2.20
CA ARG A 192 14.32 24.65 -2.95
C ARG A 192 14.02 24.76 -4.43
N GLU A 193 15.05 24.86 -5.24
CA GLU A 193 14.90 24.76 -6.69
C GLU A 193 14.18 23.45 -7.04
N ASN A 194 13.08 23.53 -7.80
CA ASN A 194 12.20 22.44 -8.20
C ASN A 194 11.42 21.73 -7.08
N ILE A 195 11.47 22.23 -5.83
CA ILE A 195 10.72 21.70 -4.69
C ILE A 195 10.04 22.87 -3.99
N ARG A 196 8.73 23.01 -4.15
CA ARG A 196 7.96 24.13 -3.60
C ARG A 196 7.54 23.92 -2.15
N ASN A 197 7.29 22.65 -1.78
CA ASN A 197 6.75 22.26 -0.49
C ASN A 197 6.97 20.76 -0.21
N ASN A 198 6.49 20.30 0.94
CA ASN A 198 6.59 18.90 1.37
C ASN A 198 5.83 17.92 0.44
N TRP A 199 4.78 18.35 -0.25
CA TRP A 199 4.10 17.53 -1.26
C TRP A 199 5.03 17.21 -2.43
N ASP A 200 5.68 18.23 -2.99
CA ASP A 200 6.63 18.05 -4.09
C ASP A 200 7.77 17.12 -3.68
N LEU A 201 8.37 17.36 -2.52
CA LEU A 201 9.48 16.55 -2.04
C LEU A 201 9.08 15.09 -1.88
N SER A 202 7.95 14.82 -1.23
CA SER A 202 7.49 13.46 -0.99
C SER A 202 7.16 12.70 -2.28
N CYS A 203 6.51 13.37 -3.25
CA CYS A 203 6.22 12.79 -4.57
C CYS A 203 7.49 12.50 -5.37
N LEU A 204 8.44 13.43 -5.41
CA LEU A 204 9.71 13.28 -6.12
C LEU A 204 10.54 12.13 -5.55
N ARG A 205 10.57 11.99 -4.22
CA ARG A 205 11.24 10.89 -3.53
C ARG A 205 10.64 9.54 -3.88
N ALA A 206 9.33 9.41 -3.82
CA ALA A 206 8.63 8.20 -4.23
C ALA A 206 8.90 7.85 -5.70
N SER A 207 8.83 8.86 -6.58
CA SER A 207 9.13 8.71 -8.01
C SER A 207 10.58 8.23 -8.25
N SER A 208 11.55 8.74 -7.49
CA SER A 208 12.95 8.30 -7.62
C SER A 208 13.13 6.83 -7.29
N VAL A 209 12.45 6.34 -6.24
CA VAL A 209 12.48 4.91 -5.89
C VAL A 209 11.79 4.06 -6.96
N VAL A 210 10.60 4.47 -7.45
CA VAL A 210 9.89 3.78 -8.53
C VAL A 210 10.77 3.66 -9.78
N GLN A 211 11.36 4.77 -10.22
CA GLN A 211 12.26 4.77 -11.37
C GLN A 211 13.49 3.89 -11.15
N TYR A 212 14.01 3.88 -9.94
CA TYR A 212 15.14 3.03 -9.59
C TYR A 212 14.79 1.54 -9.66
N LEU A 213 13.63 1.14 -9.14
CA LEU A 213 13.13 -0.23 -9.22
C LEU A 213 12.88 -0.66 -10.67
N GLN A 214 12.27 0.20 -11.47
CA GLN A 214 12.00 -0.04 -12.88
C GLN A 214 13.29 -0.16 -13.69
N ASN A 215 14.17 0.85 -13.62
CA ASN A 215 15.30 0.99 -14.54
C ASN A 215 16.48 0.08 -14.22
N ASN A 216 16.67 -0.28 -12.94
CA ASN A 216 17.81 -1.08 -12.51
C ASN A 216 17.47 -2.55 -12.26
N PHE A 217 16.20 -2.88 -12.01
CA PHE A 217 15.77 -4.25 -11.67
C PHE A 217 14.66 -4.79 -12.54
N GLY A 218 14.18 -3.99 -13.51
CA GLY A 218 13.17 -4.45 -14.46
C GLY A 218 11.81 -4.77 -13.83
N VAL A 219 11.48 -4.16 -12.70
CA VAL A 219 10.13 -4.29 -12.12
C VAL A 219 9.13 -3.71 -13.10
N ASP A 220 8.08 -4.47 -13.43
CA ASP A 220 7.04 -4.06 -14.39
C ASP A 220 6.39 -2.73 -13.93
N PRO A 221 6.50 -1.66 -14.74
CA PRO A 221 5.94 -0.35 -14.40
C PRO A 221 4.43 -0.37 -14.20
N LYS A 222 3.70 -1.32 -14.76
CA LYS A 222 2.26 -1.49 -14.54
C LYS A 222 1.91 -1.81 -13.09
N ARG A 223 2.87 -2.36 -12.34
CA ARG A 223 2.74 -2.72 -10.93
C ARG A 223 3.19 -1.59 -10.00
N LEU A 224 3.83 -0.55 -10.53
CA LEU A 224 4.47 0.48 -9.73
C LEU A 224 3.62 1.75 -9.67
N THR A 225 3.39 2.23 -8.47
CA THR A 225 2.75 3.53 -8.23
C THR A 225 3.63 4.37 -7.32
N ALA A 226 3.82 5.65 -7.65
CA ALA A 226 4.50 6.63 -6.81
C ALA A 226 3.49 7.60 -6.22
N GLY A 227 3.52 7.78 -4.90
CA GLY A 227 2.65 8.71 -4.18
C GLY A 227 3.43 9.53 -3.15
N GLY A 228 2.93 10.70 -2.81
CA GLY A 228 3.48 11.52 -1.74
C GLY A 228 2.39 11.94 -0.77
N ARG A 229 2.70 11.95 0.51
CA ARG A 229 1.79 12.38 1.59
C ARG A 229 2.19 13.71 2.23
N GLY A 230 3.34 14.27 1.82
CA GLY A 230 3.86 15.44 2.51
C GLY A 230 4.03 15.16 4.01
N GLU A 231 3.64 16.12 4.83
CA GLU A 231 3.67 16.08 6.29
C GLU A 231 2.39 15.49 6.93
N TYR A 232 1.39 15.10 6.12
CA TYR A 232 0.03 14.81 6.60
C TYR A 232 -0.20 13.35 7.01
N ASN A 233 0.87 12.54 7.06
CA ASN A 233 0.79 11.15 7.54
C ASN A 233 1.86 10.86 8.60
N PRO A 234 1.91 11.63 9.70
CA PRO A 234 2.91 11.40 10.75
C PRO A 234 2.61 10.10 11.51
N ILE A 235 3.66 9.34 11.82
CA ILE A 235 3.57 8.15 12.68
C ILE A 235 3.92 8.47 14.15
N THR A 236 4.46 9.66 14.40
CA THR A 236 4.79 10.17 15.74
C THR A 236 4.70 11.69 15.73
N GLY A 237 4.74 12.33 16.91
CA GLY A 237 4.75 13.80 17.02
C GLY A 237 5.98 14.43 16.36
N ASN A 238 5.81 15.62 15.82
CA ASN A 238 6.89 16.41 15.19
C ASN A 238 7.64 17.31 16.20
N ASP A 239 7.26 17.30 17.47
CA ASP A 239 7.81 18.18 18.51
C ASP A 239 9.31 17.90 18.80
N THR A 240 9.78 16.69 18.51
CA THR A 240 11.17 16.29 18.73
C THR A 240 11.87 15.94 17.43
N GLU A 241 13.19 16.12 17.38
CA GLU A 241 13.96 15.70 16.19
C GLU A 241 13.85 14.20 15.93
N VAL A 242 13.82 13.38 16.98
CA VAL A 242 13.61 11.93 16.86
C VAL A 242 12.25 11.63 16.23
N GLY A 243 11.21 12.36 16.62
CA GLY A 243 9.87 12.22 16.03
C GLY A 243 9.87 12.63 14.57
N ARG A 244 10.42 13.78 14.23
CA ARG A 244 10.56 14.24 12.85
C ARG A 244 11.35 13.26 12.00
N GLN A 245 12.45 12.72 12.50
CA GLN A 245 13.26 11.72 11.79
C GLN A 245 12.45 10.46 11.45
N ARG A 246 11.57 10.02 12.34
CA ARG A 246 10.68 8.88 12.10
C ARG A 246 9.61 9.20 11.05
N ASN A 247 9.11 10.43 11.04
CA ASN A 247 8.12 10.87 10.06
C ASN A 247 8.72 10.99 8.65
N ARG A 248 9.98 11.44 8.54
CA ARG A 248 10.74 11.44 7.27
C ARG A 248 11.06 10.01 6.85
N ARG A 249 10.19 9.40 6.06
CA ARG A 249 10.32 8.02 5.59
C ARG A 249 9.77 7.85 4.19
N THR A 250 10.24 6.83 3.52
CA THR A 250 9.61 6.30 2.30
C THR A 250 9.13 4.89 2.61
N GLN A 251 7.88 4.62 2.28
CA GLN A 251 7.26 3.31 2.47
C GLN A 251 7.10 2.61 1.13
N ILE A 252 7.56 1.37 1.02
CA ILE A 252 7.25 0.48 -0.09
C ILE A 252 6.14 -0.43 0.41
N ILE A 253 4.97 -0.31 -0.18
CA ILE A 253 3.74 -1.00 0.22
C ILE A 253 3.46 -2.04 -0.84
N ILE A 254 3.50 -3.32 -0.45
CA ILE A 254 3.31 -4.46 -1.33
C ILE A 254 1.94 -5.05 -1.05
N THR A 255 1.05 -4.97 -2.04
CA THR A 255 -0.36 -5.35 -1.93
C THR A 255 -0.67 -6.46 -2.92
N PRO A 256 -1.33 -7.55 -2.52
CA PRO A 256 -1.84 -8.55 -3.46
C PRO A 256 -2.74 -7.89 -4.50
N LYS A 257 -2.67 -8.35 -5.75
CA LYS A 257 -3.57 -7.88 -6.80
C LYS A 257 -5.00 -8.21 -6.45
N LEU A 258 -5.85 -7.20 -6.43
CA LEU A 258 -7.24 -7.33 -6.03
C LEU A 258 -8.02 -8.25 -6.97
N ASP A 259 -7.71 -8.22 -8.26
CA ASP A 259 -8.40 -9.03 -9.27
C ASP A 259 -8.23 -10.52 -8.99
N GLN A 260 -7.01 -10.97 -8.68
CA GLN A 260 -6.75 -12.38 -8.31
C GLN A 260 -7.44 -12.78 -7.01
N PHE A 261 -7.54 -11.86 -6.06
CA PHE A 261 -8.26 -12.10 -4.81
C PHE A 261 -9.76 -12.18 -5.04
N MET A 262 -10.29 -11.37 -5.96
CA MET A 262 -11.71 -11.41 -6.34
C MET A 262 -12.04 -12.65 -7.17
N GLU A 263 -11.19 -13.06 -8.11
CA GLU A 263 -11.33 -14.32 -8.86
C GLU A 263 -11.42 -15.53 -7.93
N LEU A 264 -10.55 -15.58 -6.90
CA LEU A 264 -10.58 -16.63 -5.89
C LEU A 264 -11.87 -16.62 -5.03
N ILE A 265 -12.53 -15.47 -4.88
CA ILE A 265 -13.82 -15.38 -4.19
C ILE A 265 -14.97 -15.74 -5.13
N ASP A 266 -14.89 -15.36 -6.40
CA ASP A 266 -15.93 -15.59 -7.42
C ASP A 266 -15.90 -17.05 -7.95
N GLU A 267 -14.79 -17.79 -7.79
CA GLU A 267 -14.69 -19.23 -8.03
C GLU A 267 -15.39 -20.09 -6.96
N ALA A 268 -16.16 -19.47 -6.05
CA ALA A 268 -17.09 -20.24 -5.22
C ALA A 268 -17.98 -21.10 -6.11
N PRO A 269 -18.22 -22.37 -5.77
CA PRO A 269 -18.88 -23.32 -6.66
C PRO A 269 -20.18 -22.75 -7.16
N ALA A 270 -20.24 -22.51 -8.48
CA ALA A 270 -21.45 -22.11 -9.16
C ALA A 270 -22.52 -23.17 -8.87
N ASP A 271 -23.69 -22.71 -8.48
CA ASP A 271 -24.87 -23.52 -8.24
C ASP A 271 -24.90 -24.70 -9.21
N SER A 272 -24.78 -25.90 -8.69
CA SER A 272 -25.22 -27.07 -9.39
C SER A 272 -26.75 -27.01 -9.43
N GLU A 273 -27.29 -26.18 -10.33
CA GLU A 273 -28.66 -26.37 -10.81
C GLU A 273 -28.74 -27.79 -11.45
N LYS A 274 -29.21 -28.73 -10.67
CA LYS A 274 -29.91 -29.95 -11.17
C LYS A 274 -30.95 -30.40 -10.16
#